data_e91babba9b3345773a9cf90638f2a898
#
_entry.id   e91babba9b3345773a9cf90638f2a898
#
_cell.length_a   1.000
_cell.length_b   1.000
_cell.length_c   1.000
_cell.angle_alpha   90.00
_cell.angle_beta   90.00
_cell.angle_gamma   90.00
#
_symmetry.space_group_name_H-M   'P 1'
#
loop_
_entity.id
_entity.type
_entity.pdbx_description
1 polymer ?
#
loop_
_entity_poly.entity_id
_entity_poly.type
_entity_poly.pdbx_seq_one_letter_code
_entity_poly.pdbx_strand_id
1 'polypeptide(L)'
;IAYPVFVKPVKAAFSVLARVVHDRAELTALTRFGFWELWVIRHLVEPFERVVRARLPEAGSAHRMVLERPVTALQYNLDGYMFAGELRPLGFVESAMYPGTQAFMRFAYPCNLPDAGRVRALAVARRFLQAVGFTHGLFNMEFFYDAASDRLTVIEFNPRMAAQFSDLYLRVDGIDLHRIALELAFGRDPALLPRAEPVAGAAASFVYRSFDPAARPPMPGHARQDTLARRFPDAMLFSFPKTPGQIVRDFKWLGSYRYGILHLGGRDAHDLRARCAEASRLLGWPTPCARHDAETNDASPYPTPAFSLETFR
;
A
#
# COMPACT_ATOMS: atom_id res chain seq x y z
N ILE A 1 2.52 13.31 -25.59
CA ILE A 1 2.71 12.94 -24.17
C ILE A 1 3.93 13.68 -23.68
N ALA A 2 3.77 14.47 -22.60
CA ALA A 2 4.90 15.12 -21.93
C ALA A 2 5.41 14.17 -20.83
N TYR A 3 6.68 13.79 -20.90
CA TYR A 3 7.36 12.97 -19.90
C TYR A 3 7.97 13.81 -18.78
N PRO A 4 8.19 13.25 -17.56
CA PRO A 4 7.83 11.88 -17.15
C PRO A 4 6.33 11.69 -16.96
N VAL A 5 5.84 10.46 -17.16
CA VAL A 5 4.46 10.06 -16.86
C VAL A 5 4.41 8.86 -15.93
N PHE A 6 3.41 8.83 -15.06
CA PHE A 6 3.06 7.66 -14.28
C PHE A 6 2.13 6.78 -15.11
N VAL A 7 2.47 5.52 -15.26
CA VAL A 7 1.73 4.56 -16.07
C VAL A 7 1.22 3.44 -15.16
N LYS A 8 -0.06 3.12 -15.29
CA LYS A 8 -0.66 1.97 -14.58
C LYS A 8 -1.73 1.31 -15.45
N PRO A 9 -1.98 0.00 -15.33
CA PRO A 9 -3.15 -0.62 -15.93
C PRO A 9 -4.44 -0.01 -15.36
N VAL A 10 -5.48 0.13 -16.20
CA VAL A 10 -6.82 0.55 -15.75
C VAL A 10 -7.34 -0.39 -14.66
N LYS A 11 -7.02 -1.68 -14.77
CA LYS A 11 -7.34 -2.68 -13.77
C LYS A 11 -6.12 -3.54 -13.45
N ALA A 12 -5.60 -3.38 -12.26
CA ALA A 12 -4.57 -4.21 -11.67
C ALA A 12 -4.71 -4.22 -10.14
N ALA A 13 -4.05 -5.14 -9.47
CA ALA A 13 -3.91 -5.19 -8.03
C ALA A 13 -2.42 -5.14 -7.65
N PHE A 14 -2.12 -4.68 -6.43
CA PHE A 14 -0.77 -4.66 -5.87
C PHE A 14 0.27 -3.84 -6.67
N SER A 15 -0.16 -2.76 -7.31
CA SER A 15 0.69 -1.86 -8.12
C SER A 15 1.46 -2.58 -9.25
N VAL A 16 0.95 -3.70 -9.74
CA VAL A 16 1.55 -4.44 -10.86
C VAL A 16 1.59 -3.54 -12.10
N LEU A 17 2.78 -3.42 -12.73
CA LEU A 17 3.06 -2.56 -13.89
C LEU A 17 2.82 -1.06 -13.65
N ALA A 18 2.65 -0.63 -12.40
CA ALA A 18 2.52 0.78 -12.07
C ALA A 18 3.91 1.39 -11.82
N ARG A 19 4.32 2.37 -12.63
CA ARG A 19 5.60 3.07 -12.48
C ARG A 19 5.67 4.38 -13.22
N VAL A 20 6.65 5.20 -12.86
CA VAL A 20 7.03 6.37 -13.65
C VAL A 20 7.87 5.90 -14.83
N VAL A 21 7.63 6.46 -16.01
CA VAL A 21 8.43 6.29 -17.22
C VAL A 21 8.86 7.67 -17.72
N HIS A 22 10.12 7.78 -18.18
CA HIS A 22 10.75 9.05 -18.48
C HIS A 22 10.78 9.37 -19.97
N ASP A 23 10.57 8.37 -20.80
CA ASP A 23 10.56 8.53 -22.26
C ASP A 23 9.69 7.47 -22.96
N ARG A 24 9.64 7.57 -24.29
CA ARG A 24 8.88 6.65 -25.15
C ARG A 24 9.49 5.24 -25.18
N ALA A 25 10.80 5.11 -25.02
CA ALA A 25 11.48 3.82 -25.07
C ALA A 25 11.12 3.00 -23.80
N GLU A 26 11.17 3.65 -22.62
CA GLU A 26 10.72 3.03 -21.36
C GLU A 26 9.24 2.63 -21.41
N LEU A 27 8.37 3.50 -21.95
CA LEU A 27 6.95 3.18 -22.11
C LEU A 27 6.75 1.97 -23.02
N THR A 28 7.46 1.92 -24.14
CA THR A 28 7.38 0.80 -25.09
C THR A 28 7.88 -0.50 -24.46
N ALA A 29 8.99 -0.44 -23.70
CA ALA A 29 9.52 -1.59 -22.99
C ALA A 29 8.56 -2.11 -21.93
N LEU A 30 7.94 -1.21 -21.15
CA LEU A 30 6.95 -1.56 -20.11
C LEU A 30 5.70 -2.26 -20.69
N THR A 31 5.27 -1.85 -21.88
CA THR A 31 4.06 -2.36 -22.52
C THR A 31 4.33 -3.55 -23.46
N ARG A 32 5.59 -3.99 -23.58
CA ARG A 32 5.96 -5.15 -24.39
C ARG A 32 5.78 -6.44 -23.59
N PHE A 33 4.73 -7.17 -23.88
CA PHE A 33 4.41 -8.44 -23.21
C PHE A 33 4.63 -9.63 -24.13
N GLY A 34 5.18 -10.71 -23.56
CA GLY A 34 5.25 -12.01 -24.22
C GLY A 34 3.87 -12.68 -24.30
N PHE A 35 3.79 -13.77 -25.10
CA PHE A 35 2.53 -14.50 -25.29
C PHE A 35 1.88 -14.95 -23.98
N TRP A 36 2.64 -15.57 -23.08
CA TRP A 36 2.15 -16.05 -21.79
C TRP A 36 1.73 -14.91 -20.83
N GLU A 37 2.44 -13.79 -20.85
CA GLU A 37 2.09 -12.62 -20.05
C GLU A 37 0.75 -12.03 -20.54
N LEU A 38 0.59 -11.88 -21.84
CA LEU A 38 -0.68 -11.43 -22.43
C LEU A 38 -1.82 -12.39 -22.10
N TRP A 39 -1.56 -13.69 -22.12
CA TRP A 39 -2.55 -14.69 -21.74
C TRP A 39 -2.99 -14.50 -20.28
N VAL A 40 -2.04 -14.37 -19.33
CA VAL A 40 -2.33 -14.14 -17.91
C VAL A 40 -3.09 -12.81 -17.73
N ILE A 41 -2.60 -11.72 -18.33
CA ILE A 41 -3.22 -10.39 -18.22
C ILE A 41 -4.68 -10.45 -18.72
N ARG A 42 -4.91 -11.05 -19.87
CA ARG A 42 -6.26 -11.19 -20.43
C ARG A 42 -7.20 -11.92 -19.49
N HIS A 43 -6.78 -13.05 -18.94
CA HIS A 43 -7.61 -13.82 -18.01
C HIS A 43 -7.89 -13.11 -16.69
N LEU A 44 -6.93 -12.35 -16.18
CA LEU A 44 -7.12 -11.54 -14.97
C LEU A 44 -8.05 -10.35 -15.19
N VAL A 45 -8.05 -9.76 -16.38
CA VAL A 45 -8.85 -8.57 -16.70
C VAL A 45 -10.23 -8.94 -17.25
N GLU A 46 -10.40 -10.11 -17.86
CA GLU A 46 -11.64 -10.54 -18.52
C GLU A 46 -12.91 -10.40 -17.65
N PRO A 47 -12.93 -10.76 -16.35
CA PRO A 47 -14.14 -10.55 -15.54
C PRO A 47 -14.57 -9.08 -15.47
N PHE A 48 -13.58 -8.16 -15.38
CA PHE A 48 -13.84 -6.71 -15.37
C PHE A 48 -14.27 -6.21 -16.74
N GLU A 49 -13.67 -6.72 -17.81
CA GLU A 49 -14.05 -6.40 -19.19
C GLU A 49 -15.52 -6.75 -19.45
N ARG A 50 -16.00 -7.90 -18.96
CA ARG A 50 -17.42 -8.28 -19.06
C ARG A 50 -18.33 -7.31 -18.34
N VAL A 51 -17.94 -6.87 -17.13
CA VAL A 51 -18.72 -5.88 -16.38
C VAL A 51 -18.74 -4.53 -17.10
N VAL A 52 -17.58 -4.07 -17.61
CA VAL A 52 -17.49 -2.81 -18.37
C VAL A 52 -18.39 -2.87 -19.59
N ARG A 53 -18.28 -3.92 -20.41
CA ARG A 53 -19.14 -4.08 -21.61
C ARG A 53 -20.63 -4.11 -21.28
N ALA A 54 -21.01 -4.74 -20.17
CA ALA A 54 -22.42 -4.89 -19.80
C ALA A 54 -23.02 -3.65 -19.12
N ARG A 55 -22.21 -2.86 -18.39
CA ARG A 55 -22.71 -1.80 -17.52
C ARG A 55 -22.20 -0.40 -17.86
N LEU A 56 -21.04 -0.30 -18.53
CA LEU A 56 -20.34 0.95 -18.82
C LEU A 56 -19.69 0.88 -20.21
N PRO A 57 -20.45 0.58 -21.30
CA PRO A 57 -19.87 0.38 -22.62
C PRO A 57 -19.14 1.63 -23.14
N GLU A 58 -19.56 2.83 -22.70
CA GLU A 58 -18.92 4.11 -23.02
C GLU A 58 -17.54 4.29 -22.39
N ALA A 59 -17.22 3.57 -21.30
CA ALA A 59 -15.91 3.63 -20.69
C ALA A 59 -14.82 2.94 -21.52
N GLY A 60 -15.21 2.16 -22.52
CA GLY A 60 -14.31 1.42 -23.39
C GLY A 60 -13.79 0.13 -22.76
N SER A 61 -12.56 -0.28 -23.05
CA SER A 61 -11.99 -1.56 -22.61
C SER A 61 -11.25 -1.45 -21.29
N ALA A 62 -11.35 -2.48 -20.44
CA ALA A 62 -10.53 -2.63 -19.23
C ALA A 62 -9.06 -3.02 -19.54
N HIS A 63 -8.74 -3.39 -20.81
CA HIS A 63 -7.40 -3.72 -21.28
C HIS A 63 -6.61 -2.48 -21.73
N ARG A 64 -6.61 -1.44 -20.92
CA ARG A 64 -5.92 -0.17 -21.22
C ARG A 64 -4.94 0.19 -20.11
N MET A 65 -4.01 1.07 -20.46
CA MET A 65 -3.13 1.75 -19.51
C MET A 65 -3.61 3.19 -19.29
N VAL A 66 -3.54 3.64 -18.06
CA VAL A 66 -3.73 5.05 -17.69
C VAL A 66 -2.37 5.70 -17.62
N LEU A 67 -2.25 6.89 -18.18
CA LEU A 67 -1.08 7.74 -18.11
C LEU A 67 -1.45 9.01 -17.35
N GLU A 68 -0.76 9.27 -16.26
CA GLU A 68 -1.04 10.38 -15.35
C GLU A 68 0.24 11.21 -15.15
N ARG A 69 0.08 12.48 -14.78
CA ARG A 69 1.23 13.26 -14.30
C ARG A 69 1.69 12.68 -12.98
N PRO A 70 3.01 12.40 -12.80
CA PRO A 70 3.52 11.97 -11.49
C PRO A 70 3.19 12.99 -10.42
N VAL A 71 2.75 12.50 -9.26
CA VAL A 71 2.46 13.33 -8.08
C VAL A 71 3.60 13.15 -7.08
N THR A 72 4.20 14.26 -6.65
CA THR A 72 5.24 14.29 -5.62
C THR A 72 4.61 14.84 -4.35
N ALA A 73 4.09 13.94 -3.50
CA ALA A 73 3.50 14.29 -2.22
C ALA A 73 3.48 13.05 -1.32
N LEU A 74 3.22 13.23 -0.03
CA LEU A 74 3.09 12.11 0.90
C LEU A 74 1.78 11.36 0.64
N GLN A 75 1.85 10.03 0.70
CA GLN A 75 0.68 9.17 0.51
C GLN A 75 0.07 8.79 1.84
N TYR A 76 -1.26 8.86 1.88
CA TYR A 76 -2.07 8.49 3.03
C TYR A 76 -3.25 7.60 2.60
N ASN A 77 -3.81 6.92 3.59
CA ASN A 77 -5.04 6.17 3.46
C ASN A 77 -6.07 6.71 4.47
N LEU A 78 -7.31 6.82 4.06
CA LEU A 78 -8.47 6.98 4.92
C LEU A 78 -9.25 5.68 4.91
N ASP A 79 -9.34 5.02 6.05
CA ASP A 79 -10.26 3.90 6.26
C ASP A 79 -11.53 4.37 6.96
N GLY A 80 -12.64 3.79 6.57
CA GLY A 80 -13.93 4.08 7.14
C GLY A 80 -15.00 3.09 6.69
N TYR A 81 -16.22 3.35 7.10
CA TYR A 81 -17.38 2.63 6.61
C TYR A 81 -18.56 3.57 6.37
N MET A 82 -19.46 3.14 5.51
CA MET A 82 -20.77 3.73 5.34
C MET A 82 -21.80 2.86 6.05
N PHE A 83 -22.68 3.48 6.79
CA PHE A 83 -23.84 2.83 7.40
C PHE A 83 -25.05 3.74 7.24
N ALA A 84 -26.12 3.22 6.65
CA ALA A 84 -27.34 3.97 6.35
C ALA A 84 -27.10 5.32 5.62
N GLY A 85 -26.09 5.36 4.74
CA GLY A 85 -25.71 6.56 3.97
C GLY A 85 -24.81 7.55 4.72
N GLU A 86 -24.46 7.30 5.98
CA GLU A 86 -23.55 8.13 6.76
C GLU A 86 -22.13 7.60 6.75
N LEU A 87 -21.16 8.49 6.53
CA LEU A 87 -19.74 8.20 6.58
C LEU A 87 -19.24 8.21 8.03
N ARG A 88 -18.60 7.11 8.44
CA ARG A 88 -17.94 6.93 9.73
C ARG A 88 -16.46 6.66 9.48
N PRO A 89 -15.55 7.63 9.76
CA PRO A 89 -14.10 7.40 9.61
C PRO A 89 -13.60 6.52 10.74
N LEU A 90 -12.62 5.66 10.41
CA LEU A 90 -11.91 4.82 11.38
C LEU A 90 -10.54 5.38 11.69
N GLY A 91 -9.80 5.83 10.68
CA GLY A 91 -8.49 6.44 10.88
C GLY A 91 -7.78 6.78 9.58
N PHE A 92 -6.59 7.41 9.76
CA PHE A 92 -5.69 7.77 8.68
C PHE A 92 -4.36 7.08 8.87
N VAL A 93 -3.90 6.36 7.85
CA VAL A 93 -2.63 5.64 7.84
C VAL A 93 -1.66 6.31 6.88
N GLU A 94 -0.42 6.56 7.30
CA GLU A 94 0.66 7.02 6.43
C GLU A 94 1.24 5.83 5.65
N SER A 95 1.45 6.02 4.35
CA SER A 95 2.11 5.07 3.46
C SER A 95 3.48 5.61 3.07
N ALA A 96 4.54 5.17 3.77
CA ALA A 96 5.90 5.54 3.43
C ALA A 96 6.50 4.55 2.42
N MET A 97 7.20 5.08 1.43
CA MET A 97 7.87 4.30 0.39
C MET A 97 9.38 4.21 0.64
N TYR A 98 10.03 3.22 0.06
CA TYR A 98 11.47 3.18 -0.01
C TYR A 98 11.97 4.37 -0.83
N PRO A 99 13.05 5.07 -0.38
CA PRO A 99 13.57 6.24 -1.06
C PRO A 99 13.82 6.00 -2.55
N GLY A 100 13.39 6.94 -3.38
CA GLY A 100 13.53 6.87 -4.83
C GLY A 100 12.71 5.79 -5.52
N THR A 101 11.74 5.17 -4.84
CA THR A 101 10.90 4.11 -5.42
C THR A 101 9.42 4.37 -5.11
N GLN A 102 8.54 3.57 -5.72
CA GLN A 102 7.11 3.52 -5.40
C GLN A 102 6.73 2.25 -4.62
N ALA A 103 7.73 1.58 -4.06
CA ALA A 103 7.53 0.37 -3.28
C ALA A 103 7.31 0.72 -1.81
N PHE A 104 6.19 0.31 -1.25
CA PHE A 104 5.88 0.56 0.15
C PHE A 104 6.92 -0.05 1.08
N MET A 105 7.40 0.77 2.02
CA MET A 105 8.34 0.43 3.07
C MET A 105 7.63 0.23 4.41
N ARG A 106 6.68 1.10 4.75
CA ARG A 106 5.86 0.95 5.95
C ARG A 106 4.49 1.61 5.79
N PHE A 107 3.56 1.12 6.59
CA PHE A 107 2.29 1.77 6.89
C PHE A 107 2.24 2.07 8.37
N ALA A 108 2.02 3.33 8.77
CA ALA A 108 2.12 3.77 10.16
C ALA A 108 0.82 4.43 10.65
N TYR A 109 0.45 4.10 11.88
CA TYR A 109 -0.73 4.64 12.57
C TYR A 109 -0.41 4.96 14.05
N PRO A 110 -0.87 6.10 14.59
CA PRO A 110 -1.46 7.23 13.89
C PRO A 110 -0.45 7.91 12.95
N CYS A 111 -0.96 8.75 12.04
CA CYS A 111 -0.12 9.45 11.06
C CYS A 111 -0.06 10.97 11.29
N ASN A 112 0.93 11.60 10.66
CA ASN A 112 1.18 13.04 10.74
C ASN A 112 0.40 13.86 9.70
N LEU A 113 -0.74 13.36 9.19
CA LEU A 113 -1.56 14.13 8.27
C LEU A 113 -2.08 15.38 8.99
N PRO A 114 -1.83 16.61 8.48
CA PRO A 114 -2.37 17.84 9.05
C PRO A 114 -3.90 17.85 9.09
N ASP A 115 -4.48 18.58 10.03
CA ASP A 115 -5.95 18.66 10.20
C ASP A 115 -6.66 19.16 8.93
N ALA A 116 -6.08 20.12 8.21
CA ALA A 116 -6.61 20.57 6.93
C ALA A 116 -6.73 19.41 5.93
N GLY A 117 -5.70 18.56 5.83
CA GLY A 117 -5.70 17.36 5.00
C GLY A 117 -6.76 16.33 5.45
N ARG A 118 -6.95 16.14 6.76
CA ARG A 118 -8.00 15.25 7.31
C ARG A 118 -9.39 15.73 6.94
N VAL A 119 -9.68 17.02 7.16
CA VAL A 119 -10.97 17.64 6.81
C VAL A 119 -11.24 17.50 5.31
N ARG A 120 -10.24 17.81 4.47
CA ARG A 120 -10.35 17.71 3.01
C ARG A 120 -10.58 16.26 2.57
N ALA A 121 -9.85 15.30 3.11
CA ALA A 121 -10.01 13.89 2.79
C ALA A 121 -11.41 13.36 3.12
N LEU A 122 -11.95 13.73 4.30
CA LEU A 122 -13.33 13.38 4.70
C LEU A 122 -14.37 13.99 3.77
N ALA A 123 -14.18 15.25 3.37
CA ALA A 123 -15.11 15.92 2.45
C ALA A 123 -15.10 15.24 1.06
N VAL A 124 -13.91 14.91 0.54
CA VAL A 124 -13.76 14.19 -0.73
C VAL A 124 -14.39 12.80 -0.66
N ALA A 125 -14.10 12.04 0.40
CA ALA A 125 -14.63 10.70 0.58
C ALA A 125 -16.17 10.72 0.65
N ARG A 126 -16.74 11.62 1.46
CA ARG A 126 -18.21 11.76 1.57
C ARG A 126 -18.83 12.07 0.22
N ARG A 127 -18.32 13.08 -0.49
CA ARG A 127 -18.84 13.48 -1.80
C ARG A 127 -18.78 12.34 -2.82
N PHE A 128 -17.65 11.61 -2.88
CA PHE A 128 -17.49 10.51 -3.80
C PHE A 128 -18.43 9.35 -3.49
N LEU A 129 -18.46 8.89 -2.23
CA LEU A 129 -19.27 7.74 -1.82
C LEU A 129 -20.78 8.02 -2.01
N GLN A 130 -21.22 9.25 -1.75
CA GLN A 130 -22.60 9.67 -2.02
C GLN A 130 -22.89 9.70 -3.52
N ALA A 131 -21.98 10.23 -4.34
CA ALA A 131 -22.17 10.33 -5.78
C ALA A 131 -22.27 8.97 -6.47
N VAL A 132 -21.58 7.95 -5.96
CA VAL A 132 -21.65 6.58 -6.49
C VAL A 132 -22.71 5.72 -5.80
N GLY A 133 -23.50 6.28 -4.87
CA GLY A 133 -24.55 5.57 -4.15
C GLY A 133 -24.03 4.48 -3.20
N PHE A 134 -22.79 4.60 -2.71
CA PHE A 134 -22.23 3.66 -1.74
C PHE A 134 -22.72 4.01 -0.33
N THR A 135 -23.77 3.34 0.11
CA THR A 135 -24.49 3.67 1.36
C THR A 135 -24.17 2.72 2.51
N HIS A 136 -23.49 1.59 2.24
CA HIS A 136 -23.27 0.55 3.23
C HIS A 136 -22.01 -0.26 2.90
N GLY A 137 -21.12 -0.40 3.87
CA GLY A 137 -19.88 -1.20 3.71
C GLY A 137 -18.61 -0.46 4.10
N LEU A 138 -17.52 -1.20 4.22
CA LEU A 138 -16.18 -0.67 4.47
C LEU A 138 -15.61 -0.07 3.19
N PHE A 139 -14.82 0.98 3.35
CA PHE A 139 -14.02 1.57 2.27
C PHE A 139 -12.62 1.94 2.74
N ASN A 140 -11.70 1.97 1.80
CA ASN A 140 -10.37 2.54 1.94
C ASN A 140 -10.15 3.51 0.77
N MET A 141 -9.77 4.75 1.05
CA MET A 141 -9.40 5.76 0.07
C MET A 141 -7.90 6.01 0.15
N GLU A 142 -7.19 5.76 -0.94
CA GLU A 142 -5.77 6.11 -1.08
C GLU A 142 -5.63 7.47 -1.74
N PHE A 143 -4.77 8.33 -1.19
CA PHE A 143 -4.59 9.69 -1.71
C PHE A 143 -3.21 10.24 -1.40
N PHE A 144 -2.75 11.17 -2.24
CA PHE A 144 -1.63 12.05 -1.95
C PHE A 144 -2.12 13.35 -1.31
N TYR A 145 -1.36 13.86 -0.35
CA TYR A 145 -1.59 15.18 0.21
C TYR A 145 -0.30 15.99 0.24
N ASP A 146 -0.34 17.15 -0.43
CA ASP A 146 0.71 18.16 -0.41
C ASP A 146 0.32 19.26 0.57
N ALA A 147 0.99 19.29 1.72
CA ALA A 147 0.71 20.26 2.78
C ALA A 147 1.08 21.70 2.39
N ALA A 148 2.06 21.89 1.49
CA ALA A 148 2.49 23.21 1.07
C ALA A 148 1.44 23.92 0.18
N SER A 149 0.77 23.16 -0.69
CA SER A 149 -0.27 23.69 -1.57
C SER A 149 -1.70 23.35 -1.11
N ASP A 150 -1.86 22.69 0.05
CA ASP A 150 -3.14 22.15 0.56
C ASP A 150 -3.90 21.34 -0.50
N ARG A 151 -3.16 20.58 -1.32
CA ARG A 151 -3.71 19.82 -2.42
C ARG A 151 -3.84 18.34 -2.10
N LEU A 152 -5.06 17.81 -2.25
CA LEU A 152 -5.35 16.40 -2.16
C LEU A 152 -5.57 15.83 -3.58
N THR A 153 -4.89 14.72 -3.89
CA THR A 153 -5.08 13.98 -5.15
C THR A 153 -5.44 12.54 -4.81
N VAL A 154 -6.65 12.13 -5.16
CA VAL A 154 -7.12 10.75 -4.95
C VAL A 154 -6.39 9.80 -5.89
N ILE A 155 -5.93 8.67 -5.36
CA ILE A 155 -5.34 7.57 -6.11
C ILE A 155 -6.44 6.58 -6.48
N GLU A 156 -7.14 6.05 -5.47
CA GLU A 156 -8.23 5.09 -5.68
C GLU A 156 -9.15 4.99 -4.47
N PHE A 157 -10.36 4.50 -4.72
CA PHE A 157 -11.30 4.03 -3.70
C PHE A 157 -11.45 2.52 -3.78
N ASN A 158 -11.23 1.85 -2.65
CA ASN A 158 -11.39 0.42 -2.50
C ASN A 158 -12.64 0.14 -1.63
N PRO A 159 -13.72 -0.46 -2.16
CA PRO A 159 -14.93 -0.78 -1.40
C PRO A 159 -14.74 -2.04 -0.55
N ARG A 160 -13.73 -2.03 0.30
CA ARG A 160 -13.31 -3.12 1.19
C ARG A 160 -12.46 -2.60 2.33
N MET A 161 -12.27 -3.39 3.37
CA MET A 161 -11.28 -3.08 4.39
C MET A 161 -9.85 -3.21 3.86
N ALA A 162 -8.95 -2.40 4.38
CA ALA A 162 -7.51 -2.57 4.22
C ALA A 162 -7.01 -3.56 5.29
N ALA A 163 -7.05 -4.86 4.98
CA ALA A 163 -6.75 -5.92 5.96
C ALA A 163 -5.36 -5.79 6.61
N GLN A 164 -4.39 -5.21 5.89
CA GLN A 164 -3.04 -4.96 6.42
C GLN A 164 -3.03 -3.92 7.56
N PHE A 165 -4.07 -3.07 7.67
CA PHE A 165 -4.16 -2.04 8.70
C PHE A 165 -4.99 -2.48 9.90
N SER A 166 -5.70 -3.60 9.83
CA SER A 166 -6.60 -4.06 10.90
C SER A 166 -5.90 -4.21 12.24
N ASP A 167 -4.69 -4.76 12.24
CA ASP A 167 -3.85 -4.90 13.44
C ASP A 167 -3.40 -3.54 13.99
N LEU A 168 -3.16 -2.53 13.13
CA LEU A 168 -2.75 -1.19 13.56
C LEU A 168 -3.85 -0.50 14.35
N TYR A 169 -5.09 -0.52 13.84
CA TYR A 169 -6.25 0.05 14.53
C TYR A 169 -6.60 -0.70 15.81
N LEU A 170 -6.47 -2.03 15.80
CA LEU A 170 -6.72 -2.82 17.00
C LEU A 170 -5.74 -2.48 18.13
N ARG A 171 -4.45 -2.31 17.81
CA ARG A 171 -3.42 -2.00 18.81
C ARG A 171 -3.56 -0.60 19.38
N VAL A 172 -3.87 0.39 18.56
CA VAL A 172 -3.82 1.81 18.97
C VAL A 172 -5.16 2.30 19.49
N ASP A 173 -6.26 1.94 18.85
CA ASP A 173 -7.60 2.44 19.20
C ASP A 173 -8.58 1.35 19.68
N GLY A 174 -8.12 0.10 19.73
CA GLY A 174 -8.97 -1.03 20.08
C GLY A 174 -10.07 -1.33 19.04
N ILE A 175 -9.91 -0.84 17.80
CA ILE A 175 -10.89 -1.00 16.73
C ILE A 175 -10.63 -2.31 15.98
N ASP A 176 -11.60 -3.23 16.02
CA ASP A 176 -11.55 -4.50 15.28
C ASP A 176 -12.29 -4.38 13.94
N LEU A 177 -11.53 -4.22 12.84
CA LEU A 177 -12.10 -4.10 11.50
C LEU A 177 -12.87 -5.35 11.05
N HIS A 178 -12.49 -6.54 11.53
CA HIS A 178 -13.17 -7.78 11.15
C HIS A 178 -14.56 -7.85 11.80
N ARG A 179 -14.68 -7.43 13.06
CA ARG A 179 -15.98 -7.31 13.72
C ARG A 179 -16.85 -6.25 13.05
N ILE A 180 -16.29 -5.10 12.68
CA ILE A 180 -17.01 -4.08 11.90
C ILE A 180 -17.54 -4.67 10.59
N ALA A 181 -16.72 -5.43 9.86
CA ALA A 181 -17.15 -6.08 8.62
C ALA A 181 -18.32 -7.04 8.83
N LEU A 182 -18.28 -7.83 9.92
CA LEU A 182 -19.37 -8.74 10.27
C LEU A 182 -20.65 -8.02 10.65
N GLU A 183 -20.57 -6.97 11.47
CA GLU A 183 -21.76 -6.18 11.85
C GLU A 183 -22.42 -5.53 10.62
N LEU A 184 -21.60 -4.96 9.73
CA LEU A 184 -22.10 -4.43 8.46
C LEU A 184 -22.78 -5.51 7.61
N ALA A 185 -22.20 -6.71 7.53
CA ALA A 185 -22.79 -7.83 6.79
C ALA A 185 -24.13 -8.29 7.39
N PHE A 186 -24.32 -8.15 8.70
CA PHE A 186 -25.59 -8.42 9.38
C PHE A 186 -26.56 -7.22 9.38
N GLY A 187 -26.19 -6.10 8.74
CA GLY A 187 -27.03 -4.89 8.72
C GLY A 187 -27.12 -4.16 10.07
N ARG A 188 -26.17 -4.40 10.98
CA ARG A 188 -26.11 -3.76 12.30
C ARG A 188 -25.12 -2.61 12.32
N ASP A 189 -25.40 -1.59 13.15
CA ASP A 189 -24.50 -0.43 13.27
C ASP A 189 -23.22 -0.80 14.03
N PRO A 190 -22.05 -0.75 13.39
CA PRO A 190 -20.77 -1.02 14.05
C PRO A 190 -20.39 0.02 15.12
N ALA A 191 -21.01 1.21 15.12
CA ALA A 191 -20.75 2.23 16.15
C ALA A 191 -21.09 1.75 17.57
N LEU A 192 -21.93 0.72 17.70
CA LEU A 192 -22.30 0.11 18.97
C LEU A 192 -21.30 -0.94 19.47
N LEU A 193 -20.29 -1.28 18.69
CA LEU A 193 -19.27 -2.25 19.10
C LEU A 193 -18.39 -1.68 20.21
N PRO A 194 -18.14 -2.48 21.27
CA PRO A 194 -17.12 -2.12 22.27
C PRO A 194 -15.74 -2.14 21.64
N ARG A 195 -14.91 -1.17 22.01
CA ARG A 195 -13.48 -1.17 21.66
C ARG A 195 -12.70 -2.04 22.64
N ALA A 196 -11.66 -2.70 22.16
CA ALA A 196 -10.68 -3.35 23.01
C ALA A 196 -9.78 -2.31 23.71
N GLU A 197 -9.13 -2.69 24.80
CA GLU A 197 -8.14 -1.83 25.43
C GLU A 197 -6.94 -1.61 24.47
N PRO A 198 -6.53 -0.35 24.23
CA PRO A 198 -5.34 -0.07 23.45
C PRO A 198 -4.08 -0.65 24.09
N VAL A 199 -3.22 -1.24 23.28
CA VAL A 199 -1.96 -1.87 23.75
C VAL A 199 -0.71 -1.14 23.25
N ALA A 200 -0.89 -0.12 22.43
CA ALA A 200 0.20 0.69 21.86
C ALA A 200 -0.25 2.12 21.62
N GLY A 201 0.68 3.08 21.67
CA GLY A 201 0.44 4.46 21.27
C GLY A 201 0.74 4.70 19.78
N ALA A 202 1.50 3.79 19.15
CA ALA A 202 1.75 3.76 17.73
C ALA A 202 1.93 2.34 17.24
N ALA A 203 1.56 2.06 16.00
CA ALA A 203 1.73 0.76 15.36
C ALA A 203 2.11 0.92 13.88
N ALA A 204 2.86 -0.05 13.34
CA ALA A 204 3.17 -0.06 11.92
C ALA A 204 3.28 -1.47 11.35
N SER A 205 3.00 -1.55 10.06
CA SER A 205 3.30 -2.68 9.21
C SER A 205 4.54 -2.35 8.39
N PHE A 206 5.66 -2.99 8.70
CA PHE A 206 6.95 -2.82 8.02
C PHE A 206 7.07 -3.84 6.90
N VAL A 207 7.39 -3.39 5.68
CA VAL A 207 7.47 -4.23 4.49
C VAL A 207 8.93 -4.39 4.08
N TYR A 208 9.45 -5.59 4.19
CA TYR A 208 10.83 -5.91 3.81
C TYR A 208 10.91 -6.30 2.34
N ARG A 209 11.72 -5.55 1.58
CA ARG A 209 11.92 -5.74 0.14
C ARG A 209 13.40 -5.81 -0.23
N SER A 210 13.69 -6.51 -1.32
CA SER A 210 14.98 -6.44 -2.01
C SER A 210 14.83 -5.75 -3.35
N PHE A 211 15.76 -4.84 -3.64
CA PHE A 211 15.93 -4.14 -4.92
C PHE A 211 17.11 -4.70 -5.71
N ASP A 212 17.72 -5.80 -5.24
CA ASP A 212 18.74 -6.57 -5.94
C ASP A 212 18.16 -7.94 -6.30
N PRO A 213 18.06 -8.28 -7.60
CA PRO A 213 17.55 -9.57 -8.05
C PRO A 213 18.47 -10.75 -7.68
N ALA A 214 19.74 -10.48 -7.39
CA ALA A 214 20.71 -11.50 -6.96
C ALA A 214 20.67 -11.73 -5.45
N ALA A 215 20.21 -10.77 -4.66
CA ALA A 215 20.16 -10.91 -3.21
C ALA A 215 19.22 -12.03 -2.77
N ARG A 216 19.64 -12.73 -1.72
CA ARG A 216 18.85 -13.80 -1.08
C ARG A 216 18.82 -13.54 0.43
N PRO A 217 17.95 -12.62 0.92
CA PRO A 217 17.79 -12.38 2.34
C PRO A 217 17.52 -13.71 3.07
N PRO A 218 18.19 -13.95 4.20
CA PRO A 218 18.00 -15.18 4.94
C PRO A 218 16.57 -15.28 5.44
N MET A 219 15.89 -16.40 5.21
CA MET A 219 14.62 -16.66 5.85
C MET A 219 14.87 -17.03 7.32
N PRO A 220 14.18 -16.40 8.28
CA PRO A 220 14.39 -16.66 9.69
C PRO A 220 13.93 -18.08 10.02
N GLY A 221 14.87 -18.93 10.45
CA GLY A 221 14.56 -20.24 10.99
C GLY A 221 13.86 -20.14 12.37
N HIS A 222 13.37 -21.26 12.89
CA HIS A 222 12.60 -21.33 14.15
C HIS A 222 13.31 -20.61 15.32
N ALA A 223 14.60 -20.82 15.50
CA ALA A 223 15.35 -20.18 16.59
C ALA A 223 15.31 -18.64 16.55
N ARG A 224 15.36 -18.02 15.36
CA ARG A 224 15.23 -16.57 15.21
C ARG A 224 13.80 -16.10 15.42
N GLN A 225 12.81 -16.85 14.93
CA GLN A 225 11.39 -16.56 15.15
C GLN A 225 11.04 -16.67 16.65
N ASP A 226 11.51 -17.68 17.36
CA ASP A 226 11.32 -17.83 18.79
C ASP A 226 11.98 -16.70 19.59
N THR A 227 13.17 -16.27 19.15
CA THR A 227 13.84 -15.12 19.78
C THR A 227 13.06 -13.82 19.56
N LEU A 228 12.56 -13.60 18.36
CA LEU A 228 11.67 -12.48 18.07
C LEU A 228 10.42 -12.53 18.94
N ALA A 229 9.74 -13.67 19.00
CA ALA A 229 8.50 -13.85 19.77
C ALA A 229 8.71 -13.65 21.28
N ARG A 230 9.84 -14.13 21.84
CA ARG A 230 10.18 -13.84 23.25
C ARG A 230 10.46 -12.37 23.51
N ARG A 231 11.14 -11.68 22.59
CA ARG A 231 11.51 -10.27 22.74
C ARG A 231 10.35 -9.32 22.45
N PHE A 232 9.52 -9.67 21.49
CA PHE A 232 8.36 -8.92 21.04
C PHE A 232 7.14 -9.85 20.92
N PRO A 233 6.48 -10.20 22.05
CA PRO A 233 5.36 -11.13 22.06
C PRO A 233 4.16 -10.67 21.22
N ASP A 234 4.06 -9.38 21.00
CA ASP A 234 3.06 -8.72 20.17
C ASP A 234 3.39 -8.70 18.66
N ALA A 235 4.61 -9.10 18.26
CA ALA A 235 5.02 -9.04 16.87
C ALA A 235 4.27 -10.07 16.01
N MET A 236 3.79 -9.61 14.82
CA MET A 236 3.26 -10.52 13.80
C MET A 236 4.20 -10.54 12.60
N LEU A 237 4.85 -11.67 12.39
CA LEU A 237 5.81 -11.86 11.30
C LEU A 237 5.20 -12.72 10.18
N PHE A 238 5.24 -12.18 8.95
CA PHE A 238 4.90 -12.91 7.74
C PHE A 238 6.13 -13.02 6.85
N SER A 239 6.58 -14.24 6.58
CA SER A 239 7.72 -14.52 5.71
C SER A 239 7.25 -15.04 4.37
N PHE A 240 7.87 -14.56 3.28
CA PHE A 240 7.52 -14.91 1.91
C PHE A 240 8.75 -15.46 1.18
N PRO A 241 9.10 -16.74 1.40
CA PRO A 241 10.19 -17.36 0.66
C PRO A 241 9.87 -17.36 -0.84
N LYS A 242 10.86 -17.02 -1.66
CA LYS A 242 10.69 -16.88 -3.12
C LYS A 242 11.65 -17.83 -3.85
N THR A 243 11.12 -18.49 -4.87
CA THR A 243 11.96 -19.22 -5.85
C THR A 243 12.65 -18.23 -6.79
N PRO A 244 13.77 -18.61 -7.45
CA PRO A 244 14.43 -17.74 -8.42
C PRO A 244 13.48 -17.23 -9.52
N GLY A 245 12.61 -18.08 -10.05
CA GLY A 245 11.64 -17.69 -11.09
C GLY A 245 10.60 -16.69 -10.59
N GLN A 246 10.18 -16.78 -9.31
CA GLN A 246 9.28 -15.79 -8.70
C GLN A 246 9.98 -14.44 -8.51
N ILE A 247 11.26 -14.44 -8.14
CA ILE A 247 12.05 -13.21 -7.99
C ILE A 247 12.16 -12.50 -9.34
N VAL A 248 12.56 -13.21 -10.41
CA VAL A 248 12.65 -12.63 -11.77
C VAL A 248 11.31 -11.99 -12.18
N ARG A 249 10.21 -12.70 -11.98
CA ARG A 249 8.87 -12.19 -12.28
C ARG A 249 8.52 -10.94 -11.46
N ASP A 250 8.75 -10.97 -10.15
CA ASP A 250 8.44 -9.86 -9.26
C ASP A 250 9.27 -8.62 -9.64
N PHE A 251 10.54 -8.79 -10.00
CA PHE A 251 11.38 -7.69 -10.50
C PHE A 251 10.84 -7.08 -11.79
N LYS A 252 10.49 -7.92 -12.77
CA LYS A 252 9.92 -7.44 -14.03
C LYS A 252 8.65 -6.61 -13.82
N TRP A 253 7.79 -7.01 -12.90
CA TRP A 253 6.47 -6.41 -12.72
C TRP A 253 6.41 -5.33 -11.66
N LEU A 254 7.27 -5.39 -10.64
CA LEU A 254 7.22 -4.53 -9.46
C LEU A 254 8.54 -3.77 -9.21
N GLY A 255 9.62 -4.09 -9.92
CA GLY A 255 10.95 -3.52 -9.71
C GLY A 255 11.64 -3.95 -8.40
N SER A 256 11.02 -4.85 -7.63
CA SER A 256 11.53 -5.37 -6.37
C SER A 256 10.75 -6.61 -5.96
N TYR A 257 11.27 -7.41 -5.01
CA TYR A 257 10.46 -8.46 -4.42
C TYR A 257 10.36 -8.31 -2.91
N ARG A 258 9.16 -8.58 -2.39
CA ARG A 258 8.86 -8.60 -0.96
C ARG A 258 9.19 -9.97 -0.40
N TYR A 259 9.94 -10.00 0.72
CA TYR A 259 10.28 -11.24 1.43
C TYR A 259 9.78 -11.31 2.86
N GLY A 260 9.27 -10.19 3.43
CA GLY A 260 8.66 -10.20 4.74
C GLY A 260 7.73 -9.02 4.99
N ILE A 261 6.86 -9.19 5.96
CA ILE A 261 6.09 -8.13 6.61
C ILE A 261 6.19 -8.37 8.12
N LEU A 262 6.41 -7.30 8.88
CA LEU A 262 6.43 -7.33 10.33
C LEU A 262 5.48 -6.25 10.86
N HIS A 263 4.49 -6.64 11.65
CA HIS A 263 3.66 -5.72 12.40
C HIS A 263 4.21 -5.57 13.82
N LEU A 264 4.33 -4.35 14.28
CA LEU A 264 4.77 -4.02 15.63
C LEU A 264 3.93 -2.87 16.20
N GLY A 265 3.71 -2.91 17.51
CA GLY A 265 3.30 -1.77 18.31
C GLY A 265 4.48 -1.13 19.04
N GLY A 266 4.31 0.10 19.47
CA GLY A 266 5.24 0.85 20.31
C GLY A 266 4.52 1.91 21.13
N ARG A 267 5.18 2.48 22.12
CA ARG A 267 4.60 3.57 22.95
C ARG A 267 4.33 4.83 22.11
N ASP A 268 5.22 5.09 21.17
CA ASP A 268 5.18 6.20 20.23
C ASP A 268 5.97 5.85 18.96
N ALA A 269 6.02 6.77 18.00
CA ALA A 269 6.73 6.57 16.74
C ALA A 269 8.24 6.37 16.90
N HIS A 270 8.86 6.97 17.93
CA HIS A 270 10.29 6.79 18.19
C HIS A 270 10.59 5.38 18.73
N ASP A 271 9.85 4.94 19.75
CA ASP A 271 9.95 3.60 20.31
C ASP A 271 9.68 2.53 19.22
N LEU A 272 8.66 2.76 18.40
CA LEU A 272 8.31 1.87 17.29
C LEU A 272 9.46 1.70 16.28
N ARG A 273 10.19 2.77 15.95
CA ARG A 273 11.38 2.71 15.09
C ARG A 273 12.50 1.91 15.73
N ALA A 274 12.78 2.16 17.00
CA ALA A 274 13.80 1.42 17.76
C ALA A 274 13.48 -0.08 17.81
N ARG A 275 12.22 -0.44 18.09
CA ARG A 275 11.72 -1.83 18.10
C ARG A 275 11.87 -2.47 16.72
N CYS A 276 11.53 -1.75 15.63
CA CYS A 276 11.72 -2.24 14.27
C CYS A 276 13.20 -2.52 13.97
N ALA A 277 14.12 -1.63 14.35
CA ALA A 277 15.55 -1.82 14.14
C ALA A 277 16.09 -3.04 14.91
N GLU A 278 15.67 -3.22 16.15
CA GLU A 278 16.04 -4.39 16.97
C GLU A 278 15.47 -5.70 16.38
N ALA A 279 14.19 -5.70 16.02
CA ALA A 279 13.54 -6.86 15.40
C ALA A 279 14.20 -7.25 14.06
N SER A 280 14.53 -6.26 13.22
CA SER A 280 15.24 -6.48 11.96
C SER A 280 16.59 -7.15 12.17
N ARG A 281 17.35 -6.70 13.17
CA ARG A 281 18.65 -7.30 13.54
C ARG A 281 18.50 -8.76 14.00
N LEU A 282 17.48 -9.06 14.82
CA LEU A 282 17.18 -10.42 15.26
C LEU A 282 16.83 -11.34 14.07
N LEU A 283 16.10 -10.81 13.10
CA LEU A 283 15.75 -11.53 11.86
C LEU A 283 16.93 -11.67 10.89
N GLY A 284 17.98 -10.84 11.04
CA GLY A 284 19.08 -10.73 10.07
C GLY A 284 18.68 -10.01 8.79
N TRP A 285 17.72 -9.10 8.88
CA TRP A 285 17.20 -8.32 7.76
C TRP A 285 17.61 -6.85 7.84
N PRO A 286 17.84 -6.17 6.70
CA PRO A 286 18.00 -4.70 6.67
C PRO A 286 16.76 -4.01 7.23
N THR A 287 16.97 -2.99 8.06
CA THR A 287 15.86 -2.23 8.67
C THR A 287 15.16 -1.36 7.62
N PRO A 288 13.83 -1.47 7.44
CA PRO A 288 13.09 -0.65 6.47
C PRO A 288 12.89 0.81 6.89
N CYS A 289 13.42 1.22 8.05
CA CYS A 289 13.27 2.56 8.61
C CYS A 289 14.57 3.40 8.61
N ALA A 290 15.73 2.84 8.24
CA ALA A 290 17.04 3.39 8.63
C ALA A 290 17.48 4.66 7.88
N ARG A 291 16.77 5.16 6.87
CA ARG A 291 17.26 6.28 6.04
C ARG A 291 16.29 7.44 5.82
N HIS A 292 15.08 7.42 6.32
CA HIS A 292 14.09 8.44 5.94
C HIS A 292 13.87 9.55 6.98
N ASP A 293 14.38 9.40 8.18
CA ASP A 293 14.14 10.38 9.24
C ASP A 293 15.19 11.53 9.30
N ALA A 294 16.20 11.49 8.43
CA ALA A 294 17.30 12.49 8.42
C ALA A 294 17.33 13.42 7.19
N GLU A 295 16.57 13.15 6.13
CA GLU A 295 16.73 13.87 4.84
C GLU A 295 15.38 14.27 4.24
N THR A 296 14.59 15.06 4.94
CA THR A 296 13.36 15.63 4.37
C THR A 296 13.59 16.92 3.59
N ASN A 297 14.83 17.28 3.21
CA ASN A 297 15.02 18.61 2.61
C ASN A 297 15.86 18.71 1.34
N ASP A 298 16.39 17.68 0.73
CA ASP A 298 17.04 17.90 -0.59
C ASP A 298 17.30 16.58 -1.35
N ALA A 299 16.50 16.27 -2.34
CA ALA A 299 16.90 15.57 -3.57
C ALA A 299 15.69 15.32 -4.48
N SER A 300 15.89 15.43 -5.77
CA SER A 300 14.97 14.96 -6.81
C SER A 300 14.38 13.59 -6.43
N PRO A 301 13.07 13.40 -6.39
CA PRO A 301 12.42 12.21 -5.84
C PRO A 301 12.58 10.94 -6.69
N TYR A 302 13.32 10.98 -7.78
CA TYR A 302 13.47 9.83 -8.69
C TYR A 302 14.91 9.64 -9.15
N PRO A 303 15.73 8.84 -8.44
CA PRO A 303 16.95 8.33 -9.06
C PRO A 303 16.53 7.40 -10.19
N THR A 304 17.11 7.60 -11.36
CA THR A 304 16.96 6.72 -12.51
C THR A 304 17.49 5.34 -12.12
N PRO A 305 16.67 4.29 -12.05
CA PRO A 305 17.24 2.95 -11.90
C PRO A 305 18.02 2.65 -13.18
N ALA A 306 19.32 2.44 -13.06
CA ALA A 306 20.12 1.90 -14.13
C ALA A 306 19.71 0.43 -14.38
N PHE A 307 18.60 0.20 -15.04
CA PHE A 307 18.18 -1.10 -15.51
C PHE A 307 18.52 -1.22 -16.98
N SER A 308 19.67 -1.84 -17.28
CA SER A 308 19.94 -2.36 -18.60
C SER A 308 19.12 -3.66 -18.75
N LEU A 309 18.27 -3.69 -19.77
CA LEU A 309 17.44 -4.86 -20.13
C LEU A 309 18.27 -6.01 -20.72
N GLU A 310 19.60 -5.90 -20.79
CA GLU A 310 20.49 -6.91 -21.35
C GLU A 310 20.75 -8.11 -20.42
N THR A 311 20.39 -8.03 -19.16
CA THR A 311 20.69 -9.08 -18.17
C THR A 311 19.67 -10.23 -18.16
N PHE A 312 18.63 -10.18 -18.99
CA PHE A 312 17.55 -11.19 -19.01
C PHE A 312 17.23 -11.71 -20.43
N ARG A 313 18.25 -12.13 -21.15
CA ARG A 313 18.11 -13.01 -22.33
C ARG A 313 18.25 -14.46 -21.95
#